data_14c29c4d26457d15e041f0c7cbad0911
#
_entry.id   14c29c4d26457d15e041f0c7cbad0911
#
_cell.length_a   1.000
_cell.length_b   1.000
_cell.length_c   1.000
_cell.angle_alpha   90.00
_cell.angle_beta   90.00
_cell.angle_gamma   90.00
#
_symmetry.space_group_name_H-M   'P 1'
#
loop_
_entity.id
_entity.type
_entity.pdbx_description
1 polymer ?
#
loop_
_entity_poly.entity_id
_entity_poly.type
_entity_poly.pdbx_seq_one_letter_code
_entity_poly.pdbx_strand_id
1 'polypeptide(L)' 'MPYDGEGVAKKKIVEEYEGESEVSFDNALRAAVHASGAEEGTTLVITKLEVVTVGDPNVGSYKVTVKPHGG' A
#
# COMPACT_ATOMS: atom_id res chain seq x y z
N MET A 1 -2.62 -15.70 7.59
CA MET A 1 -2.49 -16.01 6.16
C MET A 1 -1.75 -14.89 5.44
N PRO A 2 -0.66 -15.21 4.82
CA PRO A 2 0.06 -14.14 4.15
C PRO A 2 -0.71 -13.66 2.92
N TYR A 3 -0.49 -12.41 2.61
CA TYR A 3 -1.03 -11.81 1.41
C TYR A 3 -0.31 -12.43 0.20
N ASP A 4 -1.05 -12.93 -0.76
CA ASP A 4 -0.45 -13.58 -1.91
C ASP A 4 -0.78 -12.90 -3.23
N GLY A 5 -1.15 -11.62 -3.18
CA GLY A 5 -1.34 -10.84 -4.40
C GLY A 5 -0.02 -10.34 -4.96
N GLU A 6 -0.13 -9.38 -5.86
CA GLU A 6 1.03 -8.83 -6.56
C GLU A 6 1.71 -7.71 -5.77
N GLY A 7 1.43 -7.60 -4.48
CA GLY A 7 1.98 -6.53 -3.68
C GLY A 7 2.74 -7.05 -2.48
N VAL A 8 3.53 -6.17 -1.90
CA VAL A 8 4.29 -6.44 -0.68
C VAL A 8 3.80 -5.47 0.39
N ALA A 9 3.50 -5.99 1.58
CA ALA A 9 2.99 -5.20 2.69
C ALA A 9 4.08 -4.96 3.70
N LYS A 10 4.17 -3.72 4.18
CA LYS A 10 5.15 -3.33 5.19
C LYS A 10 4.48 -2.47 6.25
N LYS A 11 4.84 -2.69 7.51
CA LYS A 11 4.34 -1.89 8.61
C LYS A 11 5.42 -0.89 9.02
N LYS A 12 5.04 0.37 9.15
CA LYS A 12 5.94 1.41 9.57
C LYS A 12 5.87 1.60 11.09
N ILE A 13 6.85 2.31 11.66
CA ILE A 13 6.94 2.54 13.10
C ILE A 13 5.74 3.32 13.60
N VAL A 14 5.39 4.42 12.92
CA VAL A 14 4.16 5.13 13.24
C VAL A 14 3.01 4.36 12.63
N GLU A 15 1.77 4.70 12.97
CA GLU A 15 0.61 3.91 12.53
C GLU A 15 0.31 4.13 11.07
N GLU A 16 1.29 3.90 10.23
CA GLU A 16 1.14 3.92 8.79
C GLU A 16 1.52 2.58 8.22
N TYR A 17 0.85 2.20 7.15
CA TYR A 17 1.08 0.90 6.53
C TYR A 17 1.32 1.12 5.05
N GLU A 18 2.35 0.49 4.53
CA GLU A 18 2.75 0.67 3.14
C GLU A 18 2.55 -0.61 2.35
N GLY A 19 2.02 -0.47 1.14
CA GLY A 19 1.95 -1.56 0.20
C GLY A 19 2.69 -1.19 -1.06
N GLU A 20 3.28 -2.18 -1.70
CA GLU A 20 4.04 -1.99 -2.92
C GLU A 20 3.65 -3.06 -3.92
N SER A 21 3.58 -2.68 -5.20
CA SER A 21 3.24 -3.62 -6.26
C SER A 21 3.94 -3.21 -7.54
N GLU A 22 4.33 -4.21 -8.34
CA GLU A 22 4.88 -3.96 -9.65
C GLU A 22 3.78 -3.91 -10.72
N VAL A 23 2.53 -4.10 -10.32
CA VAL A 23 1.41 -4.21 -11.26
C VAL A 23 0.59 -2.94 -11.31
N SER A 24 0.16 -2.42 -10.17
CA SER A 24 -0.73 -1.27 -10.18
C SER A 24 -0.85 -0.66 -8.79
N PHE A 25 -1.38 0.58 -8.75
CA PHE A 25 -1.72 1.21 -7.48
C PHE A 25 -2.79 0.42 -6.73
N ASP A 26 -3.73 -0.19 -7.46
CA ASP A 26 -4.78 -0.95 -6.82
C ASP A 26 -4.20 -2.11 -6.02
N ASN A 27 -3.26 -2.84 -6.61
CA ASN A 27 -2.62 -3.93 -5.88
C ASN A 27 -1.77 -3.42 -4.73
N ALA A 28 -1.09 -2.29 -4.90
CA ALA A 28 -0.32 -1.68 -3.82
C ALA A 28 -1.25 -1.27 -2.68
N LEU A 29 -2.40 -0.70 -3.01
CA LEU A 29 -3.38 -0.30 -2.00
C LEU A 29 -3.89 -1.51 -1.23
N ARG A 30 -4.20 -2.60 -1.93
CA ARG A 30 -4.68 -3.81 -1.28
C ARG A 30 -3.64 -4.36 -0.32
N ALA A 31 -2.37 -4.31 -0.71
CA ALA A 31 -1.30 -4.76 0.17
C ALA A 31 -1.22 -3.89 1.41
N ALA A 32 -1.38 -2.57 1.27
CA ALA A 32 -1.36 -1.65 2.41
C ALA A 32 -2.53 -1.91 3.34
N VAL A 33 -3.72 -2.12 2.77
CA VAL A 33 -4.91 -2.42 3.58
C VAL A 33 -4.73 -3.73 4.33
N HIS A 34 -4.16 -4.73 3.65
CA HIS A 34 -3.89 -6.01 4.31
C HIS A 34 -2.92 -5.84 5.46
N ALA A 35 -1.88 -5.03 5.27
CA ALA A 35 -0.88 -4.79 6.32
C ALA A 35 -1.51 -4.10 7.53
N SER A 36 -2.50 -3.24 7.30
CA SER A 36 -3.15 -2.50 8.39
C SER A 36 -4.00 -3.39 9.27
N GLY A 37 -4.43 -4.55 8.77
CA GLY A 37 -5.34 -5.40 9.51
C GLY A 37 -6.72 -4.80 9.68
N ALA A 38 -7.10 -3.83 8.86
CA ALA A 38 -8.37 -3.15 9.00
C ALA A 38 -9.54 -4.09 8.77
N GLU A 39 -10.55 -3.94 9.62
CA GLU A 39 -11.77 -4.73 9.50
C GLU A 39 -12.72 -4.06 8.52
N GLU A 40 -13.72 -4.81 8.08
CA GLU A 40 -14.71 -4.29 7.15
C GLU A 40 -15.36 -3.02 7.74
N GLY A 41 -15.47 -2.01 6.90
CA GLY A 41 -16.06 -0.75 7.31
C GLY A 41 -15.08 0.25 7.89
N THR A 42 -13.82 -0.15 8.10
CA THR A 42 -12.81 0.76 8.59
C THR A 42 -12.41 1.74 7.49
N THR A 43 -12.32 3.02 7.84
CA THR A 43 -11.86 4.04 6.91
C THR A 43 -10.37 4.23 7.07
N LEU A 44 -9.65 4.12 5.96
CA LEU A 44 -8.22 4.39 5.91
C LEU A 44 -7.97 5.60 5.04
N VAL A 45 -6.99 6.40 5.42
CA VAL A 45 -6.61 7.58 4.65
C VAL A 45 -5.32 7.27 3.91
N ILE A 46 -5.31 7.55 2.61
CA ILE A 46 -4.11 7.40 1.81
C ILE A 46 -3.25 8.63 2.06
N THR A 47 -2.05 8.43 2.61
CA THR A 47 -1.16 9.53 2.93
C THR A 47 -0.08 9.74 1.88
N LYS A 48 0.23 8.71 1.09
CA LYS A 48 1.23 8.82 0.04
C LYS A 48 0.88 7.95 -1.13
N LEU A 49 1.16 8.47 -2.33
CA LEU A 49 1.15 7.70 -3.56
C LEU A 49 2.49 7.96 -4.23
N GLU A 50 3.24 6.91 -4.49
CA GLU A 50 4.56 7.04 -5.08
C GLU A 50 4.77 6.01 -6.17
N VAL A 51 5.64 6.33 -7.12
CA VAL A 51 6.08 5.36 -8.12
C VAL A 51 7.59 5.36 -8.15
N VAL A 52 8.14 4.20 -8.45
CA VAL A 52 9.57 4.07 -8.71
C VAL A 52 9.72 3.82 -10.20
N THR A 53 10.42 4.70 -10.88
CA THR A 53 10.61 4.57 -12.33
C THR A 53 11.83 3.72 -12.64
N VAL A 54 11.78 3.05 -13.78
CA VAL A 54 12.91 2.25 -14.26
C VAL A 54 13.38 2.74 -15.62
N GLY A 55 13.01 3.98 -15.96
CA GLY A 55 13.39 4.58 -17.23
C GLY A 55 12.17 5.15 -17.91
N ASP A 56 12.23 6.44 -18.30
CA ASP A 56 11.11 7.12 -18.94
C ASP A 56 10.69 6.37 -20.20
N PRO A 57 9.39 6.06 -20.34
CA PRO A 57 8.24 6.36 -19.47
C PRO A 57 7.85 5.20 -18.54
N ASN A 58 8.73 4.28 -18.23
CA ASN A 58 8.39 3.03 -17.58
C ASN A 58 8.37 3.17 -16.06
N VAL A 59 7.39 2.51 -15.44
CA VAL A 59 7.24 2.46 -13.99
C VAL A 59 7.61 1.06 -13.51
N GLY A 60 8.51 0.99 -12.52
CA GLY A 60 8.93 -0.29 -11.98
C GLY A 60 8.04 -0.78 -10.86
N SER A 61 7.59 0.13 -9.99
CA SER A 61 6.70 -0.27 -8.92
C SER A 61 5.86 0.90 -8.45
N TYR A 62 4.77 0.56 -7.76
CA TYR A 62 3.80 1.49 -7.20
C TYR A 62 3.80 1.33 -5.69
N LYS A 63 3.73 2.44 -4.96
CA LYS A 63 3.69 2.41 -3.50
C LYS A 63 2.52 3.22 -2.99
N VAL A 64 1.82 2.68 -2.01
CA VAL A 64 0.69 3.35 -1.38
C VAL A 64 0.88 3.26 0.13
N THR A 65 0.74 4.38 0.82
CA THR A 65 0.80 4.41 2.27
C THR A 65 -0.56 4.85 2.81
N VAL A 66 -1.06 4.12 3.79
CA VAL A 66 -2.35 4.42 4.41
C VAL A 66 -2.19 4.49 5.92
N LYS A 67 -3.13 5.16 6.56
CA LYS A 67 -3.21 5.15 8.02
C LYS A 67 -4.68 5.13 8.43
N PRO A 68 -5.00 4.62 9.64
CA PRO A 68 -6.38 4.63 10.11
C PRO A 68 -6.88 6.06 10.28
N HIS A 69 -8.14 6.27 9.89
CA HIS A 69 -8.77 7.56 10.01
C HIS A 69 -9.23 7.78 11.46
N GLY A 70 -9.01 8.98 11.97
CA GLY A 70 -9.51 9.32 13.28
C GLY A 70 -8.74 8.69 14.42
N GLY A 71 -7.65 8.04 14.10
CA GLY A 71 -6.82 7.39 15.12
C GLY A 71 -5.96 8.37 15.86
#